data_21930f73df9fb8eb20fdcae692467e66
#
_entry.id   21930f73df9fb8eb20fdcae692467e66
#
_cell.length_a   1.000
_cell.length_b   1.000
_cell.length_c   1.000
_cell.angle_alpha   90.00
_cell.angle_beta   90.00
_cell.angle_gamma   90.00
#
_symmetry.space_group_name_H-M   'P 1'
#
loop_
_entity.id
_entity.type
_entity.pdbx_description
1 polymer ?
#
loop_
_entity_poly.entity_id
_entity_poly.type
_entity_poly.pdbx_seq_one_letter_code
_entity_poly.pdbx_strand_id
1 'polypeptide(L)'
;MFYIAIILAGGTGALLRHLLGRATVNLGWAALPFGTLIANLVGCFLIGYLSWMLVYKWHMSKEIQIVVLTGFLGGFTTFSAFSLEVISMAEEGSPIKAIAYVGIQVTLSLMMCFAGLLLARQL
;
A
#
# COMPACT_ATOMS: atom_id res chain seq x y z
N MET A 1 -7.54 12.44 -21.78
CA MET A 1 -8.38 11.79 -20.74
C MET A 1 -7.63 10.75 -19.92
N PHE A 2 -6.78 9.91 -20.51
CA PHE A 2 -6.03 8.86 -19.80
C PHE A 2 -5.15 9.39 -18.64
N TYR A 3 -4.32 10.41 -18.86
CA TYR A 3 -3.47 11.00 -17.80
C TYR A 3 -4.28 11.64 -16.66
N ILE A 4 -5.43 12.23 -16.97
CA ILE A 4 -6.36 12.76 -15.97
C ILE A 4 -6.90 11.63 -15.08
N ALA A 5 -7.23 10.48 -15.67
CA ALA A 5 -7.67 9.31 -14.91
C ALA A 5 -6.59 8.81 -13.93
N ILE A 6 -5.31 8.79 -14.34
CA ILE A 6 -4.18 8.43 -13.45
C ILE A 6 -4.06 9.45 -12.30
N ILE A 7 -4.16 10.75 -12.59
CA ILE A 7 -4.07 11.82 -11.58
C ILE A 7 -5.19 11.68 -10.56
N LEU A 8 -6.42 11.50 -11.01
CA LEU A 8 -7.59 11.34 -10.13
C LEU A 8 -7.50 10.05 -9.31
N ALA A 9 -7.12 8.94 -9.93
CA ALA A 9 -6.93 7.68 -9.24
C ALA A 9 -5.81 7.77 -8.17
N GLY A 10 -4.67 8.37 -8.52
CA GLY A 10 -3.56 8.60 -7.60
C GLY A 10 -3.92 9.51 -6.44
N GLY A 11 -4.60 10.62 -6.73
CA GLY A 11 -5.11 11.53 -5.70
C GLY A 11 -6.10 10.85 -4.76
N THR A 12 -7.00 10.01 -5.28
CA THR A 12 -7.94 9.21 -4.49
C THR A 12 -7.21 8.22 -3.59
N GLY A 13 -6.22 7.50 -4.13
CA GLY A 13 -5.40 6.58 -3.34
C GLY A 13 -4.66 7.29 -2.21
N ALA A 14 -4.02 8.42 -2.50
CA ALA A 14 -3.31 9.22 -1.51
C ALA A 14 -4.25 9.78 -0.41
N LEU A 15 -5.46 10.23 -0.79
CA LEU A 15 -6.47 10.69 0.15
C LEU A 15 -6.93 9.55 1.07
N LEU A 16 -7.24 8.37 0.53
CA LEU A 16 -7.66 7.22 1.34
C LEU A 16 -6.56 6.80 2.33
N ARG A 17 -5.29 6.78 1.91
CA ARG A 17 -4.15 6.54 2.80
C ARG A 17 -4.08 7.58 3.93
N HIS A 18 -4.26 8.86 3.62
CA HIS A 18 -4.27 9.92 4.62
C HIS A 18 -5.41 9.72 5.64
N LEU A 19 -6.62 9.43 5.17
CA LEU A 19 -7.78 9.18 6.04
C LEU A 19 -7.58 7.94 6.91
N LEU A 20 -6.98 6.88 6.38
CA LEU A 20 -6.63 5.69 7.14
C LEU A 20 -5.62 6.00 8.25
N GLY A 21 -4.58 6.80 7.95
CA GLY A 21 -3.62 7.26 8.94
C GLY A 21 -4.29 8.05 10.07
N ARG A 22 -5.19 8.96 9.74
CA ARG A 22 -5.98 9.70 10.76
C ARG A 22 -6.86 8.77 11.60
N ALA A 23 -7.50 7.78 10.96
CA ALA A 23 -8.37 6.85 11.67
C ALA A 23 -7.59 6.02 12.69
N THR A 24 -6.40 5.52 12.36
CA THR A 24 -5.56 4.75 13.28
C THR A 24 -5.08 5.59 14.47
N VAL A 25 -4.74 6.86 14.26
CA VAL A 25 -4.39 7.80 15.33
C VAL A 25 -5.60 8.05 16.26
N ASN A 26 -6.78 8.29 15.69
CA ASN A 26 -8.00 8.53 16.45
C ASN A 26 -8.43 7.31 17.28
N LEU A 27 -8.08 6.09 16.85
CA LEU A 27 -8.30 4.85 17.59
C LEU A 27 -7.25 4.61 18.70
N GLY A 28 -6.31 5.54 18.89
CA GLY A 28 -5.25 5.42 19.88
C GLY A 28 -4.09 4.49 19.49
N TRP A 29 -4.00 4.10 18.22
CA TRP A 29 -2.94 3.22 17.71
C TRP A 29 -1.67 4.02 17.38
N ALA A 30 -1.11 4.65 18.41
CA ALA A 30 0.05 5.55 18.25
C ALA A 30 1.42 4.85 18.50
N ALA A 31 1.41 3.58 18.94
CA ALA A 31 2.65 2.86 19.26
C ALA A 31 3.54 2.58 18.04
N LEU A 32 2.93 2.43 16.86
CA LEU A 32 3.57 2.25 15.54
C LEU A 32 2.77 3.04 14.50
N PRO A 33 3.35 3.36 13.33
CA PRO A 33 2.62 4.01 12.23
C PRO A 33 1.68 3.01 11.52
N PHE A 34 0.64 2.57 12.23
CA PHE A 34 -0.30 1.57 11.71
C PHE A 34 -1.01 2.01 10.43
N GLY A 35 -1.22 3.31 10.24
CA GLY A 35 -1.82 3.83 9.00
C GLY A 35 -1.00 3.46 7.76
N THR A 36 0.31 3.69 7.80
CA THR A 36 1.24 3.33 6.73
C THR A 36 1.34 1.80 6.58
N LEU A 37 1.45 1.09 7.71
CA LEU A 37 1.53 -0.38 7.69
C LEU A 37 0.30 -0.99 7.02
N ILE A 38 -0.90 -0.64 7.44
CA ILE A 38 -2.15 -1.19 6.90
C ILE A 38 -2.32 -0.79 5.43
N ALA A 39 -2.05 0.47 5.07
CA ALA A 39 -2.14 0.92 3.68
C ALA A 39 -1.23 0.09 2.76
N ASN A 40 0.01 -0.15 3.17
CA ASN A 40 0.94 -0.95 2.39
C ASN A 40 0.54 -2.44 2.35
N LEU A 41 0.09 -3.04 3.45
CA LEU A 41 -0.36 -4.44 3.48
C LEU A 41 -1.58 -4.65 2.58
N VAL A 42 -2.60 -3.80 2.71
CA VAL A 42 -3.81 -3.87 1.87
C VAL A 42 -3.47 -3.59 0.42
N GLY A 43 -2.67 -2.56 0.15
CA GLY A 43 -2.24 -2.23 -1.21
C GLY A 43 -1.40 -3.33 -1.86
N CYS A 44 -0.51 -3.98 -1.11
CA CYS A 44 0.28 -5.12 -1.60
C CYS A 44 -0.60 -6.34 -1.89
N PHE A 45 -1.58 -6.65 -1.05
CA PHE A 45 -2.54 -7.71 -1.34
C PHE A 45 -3.33 -7.40 -2.62
N LEU A 46 -3.86 -6.19 -2.72
CA LEU A 46 -4.66 -5.76 -3.88
C LEU A 46 -3.84 -5.72 -5.16
N ILE A 47 -2.59 -5.28 -5.14
CA ILE A 47 -1.77 -5.27 -6.36
C ILE A 47 -1.45 -6.68 -6.84
N GLY A 48 -1.16 -7.63 -5.94
CA GLY A 48 -0.99 -9.04 -6.27
C GLY A 48 -2.26 -9.64 -6.87
N TYR A 49 -3.41 -9.39 -6.26
CA TYR A 49 -4.71 -9.87 -6.72
C TYR A 49 -5.13 -9.26 -8.06
N LEU A 50 -5.15 -7.93 -8.13
CA LEU A 50 -5.66 -7.21 -9.30
C LEU A 50 -4.74 -7.30 -10.51
N SER A 51 -3.41 -7.44 -10.33
CA SER A 51 -2.48 -7.63 -11.45
C SER A 51 -2.83 -8.88 -12.28
N TRP A 52 -3.21 -9.95 -11.63
CA TRP A 52 -3.65 -11.18 -12.31
C TRP A 52 -5.07 -11.04 -12.88
N MET A 53 -6.02 -10.58 -12.08
CA MET A 53 -7.43 -10.49 -12.47
C MET A 53 -7.65 -9.57 -13.67
N LEU A 54 -7.02 -8.39 -13.67
CA LEU A 54 -7.15 -7.42 -14.77
C LEU A 54 -6.59 -7.94 -16.08
N VAL A 55 -5.51 -8.73 -16.03
CA VAL A 55 -4.84 -9.24 -17.23
C VAL A 55 -5.50 -10.52 -17.74
N TYR A 56 -5.62 -11.53 -16.88
CA TYR A 56 -5.93 -12.90 -17.31
C TYR A 56 -7.40 -13.28 -17.20
N LYS A 57 -8.16 -12.67 -16.27
CA LYS A 57 -9.56 -12.99 -16.10
C LYS A 57 -10.50 -11.96 -16.73
N TRP A 58 -10.23 -10.68 -16.49
CA TRP A 58 -11.11 -9.62 -17.01
C TRP A 58 -10.66 -9.02 -18.34
N HIS A 59 -9.47 -9.39 -18.81
CA HIS A 59 -8.90 -8.93 -20.10
C HIS A 59 -9.01 -7.41 -20.29
N MET A 60 -8.75 -6.65 -19.22
CA MET A 60 -8.85 -5.19 -19.25
C MET A 60 -7.75 -4.55 -20.10
N SER A 61 -8.06 -3.41 -20.72
CA SER A 61 -7.07 -2.66 -21.48
C SER A 61 -5.87 -2.23 -20.62
N LYS A 62 -4.72 -2.01 -21.25
CA LYS A 62 -3.51 -1.57 -20.53
C LYS A 62 -3.72 -0.23 -19.82
N GLU A 63 -4.53 0.66 -20.40
CA GLU A 63 -4.87 1.95 -19.80
C GLU A 63 -5.59 1.76 -18.46
N ILE A 64 -6.57 0.86 -18.38
CA ILE A 64 -7.30 0.54 -17.13
C ILE A 64 -6.34 -0.08 -16.11
N GLN A 65 -5.48 -1.01 -16.54
CA GLN A 65 -4.47 -1.61 -15.65
C GLN A 65 -3.57 -0.53 -15.04
N ILE A 66 -3.08 0.43 -15.84
CA ILE A 66 -2.22 1.52 -15.35
C ILE A 66 -2.99 2.44 -14.39
N VAL A 67 -4.23 2.83 -14.70
CA VAL A 67 -5.03 3.69 -13.84
C VAL A 67 -5.25 3.03 -12.47
N VAL A 68 -5.54 1.73 -12.43
CA VAL A 68 -5.79 0.99 -11.18
C VAL A 68 -4.48 0.71 -10.44
N LEU A 69 -3.50 0.09 -11.11
CA LEU A 69 -2.30 -0.40 -10.42
C LEU A 69 -1.30 0.74 -10.14
N THR A 70 -1.03 1.59 -11.12
CA THR A 70 -0.06 2.68 -10.97
C THR A 70 -0.71 3.92 -10.37
N GLY A 71 -1.90 4.29 -10.83
CA GLY A 71 -2.64 5.44 -10.31
C GLY A 71 -3.11 5.17 -8.88
N PHE A 72 -4.17 4.41 -8.74
CA PHE A 72 -4.84 4.24 -7.44
C PHE A 72 -3.96 3.54 -6.40
N LEU A 73 -3.45 2.33 -6.67
CA LEU A 73 -2.65 1.59 -5.70
C LEU A 73 -1.29 2.24 -5.47
N GLY A 74 -0.66 2.83 -6.51
CA GLY A 74 0.56 3.59 -6.36
C GLY A 74 0.41 4.84 -5.48
N GLY A 75 -0.75 5.51 -5.53
CA GLY A 75 -1.09 6.61 -4.62
C GLY A 75 -1.44 6.14 -3.20
N PHE A 76 -2.08 4.97 -3.08
CA PHE A 76 -2.52 4.42 -1.80
C PHE A 76 -1.36 3.87 -0.96
N THR A 77 -0.38 3.18 -1.58
CA THR A 77 0.82 2.66 -0.91
C THR A 77 1.92 3.73 -0.83
N THR A 78 2.87 3.56 0.08
CA THR A 78 3.98 4.51 0.21
C THR A 78 5.23 3.88 0.81
N PHE A 79 6.35 4.01 0.11
CA PHE A 79 7.66 3.69 0.65
C PHE A 79 8.32 4.91 1.32
N SER A 80 8.05 6.12 0.82
CA SER A 80 8.65 7.35 1.36
C SER A 80 8.20 7.68 2.78
N ALA A 81 6.89 7.58 3.07
CA ALA A 81 6.39 7.77 4.43
C ALA A 81 6.96 6.71 5.38
N PHE A 82 6.95 5.43 4.98
CA PHE A 82 7.58 4.34 5.73
C PHE A 82 9.06 4.63 6.04
N SER A 83 9.84 5.09 5.05
CA SER A 83 11.25 5.42 5.24
C SER A 83 11.45 6.54 6.26
N LEU A 84 10.63 7.59 6.18
CA LEU A 84 10.69 8.70 7.13
C LEU A 84 10.33 8.24 8.56
N GLU A 85 9.30 7.41 8.71
CA GLU A 85 8.89 6.84 9.99
C GLU A 85 10.00 6.00 10.64
N VAL A 86 10.69 5.16 9.85
CA VAL A 86 11.84 4.35 10.32
C VAL A 86 12.96 5.24 10.84
N ILE A 87 13.35 6.26 10.08
CA ILE A 87 14.41 7.19 10.48
C ILE A 87 14.02 7.97 11.73
N SER A 88 12.78 8.48 11.79
CA SER A 88 12.28 9.19 12.97
C SER A 88 12.31 8.31 14.23
N MET A 89 11.89 7.05 14.15
CA MET A 89 11.98 6.11 15.28
C MET A 89 13.42 5.91 15.75
N ALA A 90 14.37 5.83 14.83
CA ALA A 90 15.78 5.65 15.17
C ALA A 90 16.36 6.91 15.84
N GLU A 91 16.04 8.11 15.32
CA GLU A 91 16.46 9.39 15.90
C GLU A 91 15.85 9.67 17.27
N GLU A 92 14.60 9.21 17.51
CA GLU A 92 13.93 9.28 18.81
C GLU A 92 14.46 8.27 19.86
N GLY A 93 15.56 7.58 19.55
CA GLY A 93 16.24 6.68 20.47
C GLY A 93 15.64 5.26 20.53
N SER A 94 14.88 4.85 19.52
CA SER A 94 14.25 3.53 19.42
C SER A 94 14.74 2.72 18.21
N PRO A 95 16.06 2.52 18.00
CA PRO A 95 16.58 1.86 16.80
C PRO A 95 16.11 0.40 16.66
N ILE A 96 15.93 -0.32 17.75
CA ILE A 96 15.43 -1.71 17.75
C ILE A 96 13.98 -1.74 17.24
N LYS A 97 13.16 -0.79 17.65
CA LYS A 97 11.78 -0.64 17.16
C LYS A 97 11.75 -0.31 15.66
N ALA A 98 12.65 0.57 15.20
CA ALA A 98 12.80 0.90 13.80
C ALA A 98 13.16 -0.34 12.95
N ILE A 99 14.15 -1.13 13.37
CA ILE A 99 14.55 -2.37 12.70
C ILE A 99 13.41 -3.40 12.67
N ALA A 100 12.71 -3.59 13.78
CA ALA A 100 11.56 -4.48 13.86
C ALA A 100 10.43 -4.03 12.90
N TYR A 101 10.15 -2.73 12.84
CA TYR A 101 9.16 -2.16 11.94
C TYR A 101 9.53 -2.39 10.46
N VAL A 102 10.82 -2.22 10.10
CA VAL A 102 11.31 -2.56 8.74
C VAL A 102 11.04 -4.02 8.41
N GLY A 103 11.42 -4.94 9.30
CA GLY A 103 11.22 -6.38 9.10
C GLY A 103 9.74 -6.74 8.91
N ILE A 104 8.87 -6.22 9.78
CA ILE A 104 7.42 -6.43 9.72
C ILE A 104 6.86 -5.88 8.41
N GLN A 105 7.14 -4.61 8.10
CA GLN A 105 6.61 -3.92 6.92
C GLN A 105 7.00 -4.66 5.63
N VAL A 106 8.28 -4.98 5.45
CA VAL A 106 8.77 -5.60 4.21
C VAL A 106 8.25 -7.04 4.09
N THR A 107 8.41 -7.84 5.15
CA THR A 107 8.04 -9.27 5.11
C THR A 107 6.54 -9.43 4.89
N LEU A 108 5.72 -8.75 5.68
CA LEU A 108 4.26 -8.86 5.55
C LEU A 108 3.75 -8.31 4.22
N SER A 109 4.32 -7.21 3.71
CA SER A 109 3.92 -6.66 2.40
C SER A 109 4.18 -7.64 1.27
N LEU A 110 5.35 -8.31 1.26
CA LEU A 110 5.66 -9.34 0.26
C LEU A 110 4.73 -10.55 0.39
N MET A 111 4.47 -11.02 1.61
CA MET A 111 3.53 -12.12 1.87
C MET A 111 2.12 -11.77 1.41
N MET A 112 1.64 -10.57 1.68
CA MET A 112 0.32 -10.10 1.26
C MET A 112 0.20 -10.01 -0.26
N CYS A 113 1.23 -9.52 -0.94
CA CYS A 113 1.25 -9.48 -2.40
C CYS A 113 1.19 -10.90 -3.00
N PHE A 114 1.98 -11.81 -2.47
CA PHE A 114 1.99 -13.21 -2.88
C PHE A 114 0.64 -13.89 -2.60
N ALA A 115 0.05 -13.66 -1.43
CA ALA A 115 -1.27 -14.19 -1.06
C ALA A 115 -2.36 -13.68 -2.02
N GLY A 116 -2.35 -12.40 -2.36
CA GLY A 116 -3.27 -11.81 -3.35
C GLY A 116 -3.15 -12.47 -4.72
N LEU A 117 -1.91 -12.68 -5.18
CA LEU A 117 -1.63 -13.34 -6.45
C LEU A 117 -2.09 -14.81 -6.44
N LEU A 118 -1.83 -15.55 -5.37
CA LEU A 118 -2.28 -16.95 -5.24
C LEU A 118 -3.80 -17.04 -5.26
N LEU A 119 -4.48 -16.18 -4.50
CA LEU A 119 -5.95 -16.16 -4.49
C LEU A 119 -6.51 -15.88 -5.88
N ALA A 120 -5.96 -14.89 -6.60
CA ALA A 120 -6.42 -14.56 -7.95
C ALA A 120 -6.28 -15.73 -8.94
N ARG A 121 -5.22 -16.54 -8.80
CA ARG A 121 -4.97 -17.70 -9.67
C ARG A 121 -5.92 -18.88 -9.43
N GLN A 122 -6.59 -18.91 -8.28
CA GLN A 122 -7.56 -19.96 -7.94
C GLN A 122 -8.99 -19.63 -8.44
N LEU A 123 -9.24 -18.40 -8.84
CA LEU A 123 -10.53 -17.90 -9.31
C LEU A 123 -10.61 -17.83 -10.84
#